data_db3e9d057110349ae9f0a310f7a43799
#
_entry.id   db3e9d057110349ae9f0a310f7a43799
#
_cell.length_a   1.000
_cell.length_b   1.000
_cell.length_c   1.000
_cell.angle_alpha   90.00
_cell.angle_beta   90.00
_cell.angle_gamma   90.00
#
_symmetry.space_group_name_H-M   'P 1'
#
loop_
_entity.id
_entity.type
_entity.pdbx_description
1 polymer ?
#
loop_
_entity_poly.entity_id
_entity_poly.type
_entity_poly.pdbx_seq_one_letter_code
_entity_poly.pdbx_strand_id
1 'polypeptide(L)'
;MTSNHKLSPFERATPAVRPGIGLALGGGFARGFAHLGVLQVLEQNRVPISCIAGTSVGSILGAAYASGAPLARIIATCRTLHFRDIARWRVSRLGLASNHRLGDLIERVFESRQFEDLQIPLAVVATDLNTGEPVSLTHGSLIDAIRASCAFPGLFEPVEIGTRCLADGGLVAPVPTRAAHDLGATVVLGVSVGIQDGYRGAPTNIFQVVSRAVSAAQKHQLEVWERHADLVLRPNVQSLAWDDFDRADEAIEAGAVAARSAMPRIQKLLTRAAKQQDDAEAESQLHLSLAEVTR
;
A
#
# COMPACT_ATOMS: atom_id res chain seq x y z
N MET A 1 -35.64 0.72 -29.27
CA MET A 1 -35.26 0.81 -27.83
C MET A 1 -33.76 0.66 -27.75
N THR A 2 -33.04 1.76 -27.83
CA THR A 2 -31.57 1.80 -27.80
C THR A 2 -31.12 1.84 -26.35
N SER A 3 -30.50 0.74 -25.90
CA SER A 3 -29.90 0.60 -24.57
C SER A 3 -28.67 1.51 -24.48
N ASN A 4 -28.80 2.64 -23.78
CA ASN A 4 -27.67 3.48 -23.38
C ASN A 4 -26.93 2.75 -22.25
N HIS A 5 -25.90 1.96 -22.59
CA HIS A 5 -24.91 1.51 -21.65
C HIS A 5 -24.08 2.73 -21.22
N LYS A 6 -24.46 3.36 -20.08
CA LYS A 6 -23.58 4.27 -19.38
C LYS A 6 -22.41 3.44 -18.87
N LEU A 7 -21.24 3.65 -19.46
CA LEU A 7 -19.97 3.11 -18.99
C LEU A 7 -19.82 3.42 -17.48
N SER A 8 -19.43 2.41 -16.72
CA SER A 8 -19.12 2.53 -15.30
C SER A 8 -18.08 3.64 -15.08
N PRO A 9 -18.16 4.47 -14.01
CA PRO A 9 -17.14 5.50 -13.73
C PRO A 9 -15.73 4.94 -13.53
N PHE A 10 -15.55 3.64 -13.58
CA PHE A 10 -14.28 2.91 -13.39
C PHE A 10 -13.48 2.64 -14.67
N GLU A 11 -14.03 2.93 -15.86
CA GLU A 11 -13.33 2.77 -17.14
C GLU A 11 -12.73 4.11 -17.61
N ARG A 12 -11.69 4.58 -16.91
CA ARG A 12 -10.77 5.56 -17.47
C ARG A 12 -9.48 4.87 -17.88
N ALA A 13 -8.96 5.29 -19.05
CA ALA A 13 -7.77 4.75 -19.66
C ALA A 13 -6.65 4.49 -18.64
N THR A 14 -6.17 3.25 -18.61
CA THR A 14 -4.99 2.86 -17.85
C THR A 14 -3.83 3.79 -18.27
N PRO A 15 -3.20 4.54 -17.34
CA PRO A 15 -2.06 5.38 -17.70
C PRO A 15 -0.98 4.51 -18.34
N ALA A 16 -0.27 5.04 -19.35
CA ALA A 16 0.83 4.34 -20.00
C ALA A 16 1.79 3.79 -18.93
N VAL A 17 2.00 2.47 -18.95
CA VAL A 17 2.85 1.76 -17.98
C VAL A 17 4.27 2.31 -18.06
N ARG A 18 4.73 2.99 -17.01
CA ARG A 18 6.12 3.42 -16.93
C ARG A 18 6.98 2.21 -16.56
N PRO A 19 8.16 2.04 -17.20
CA PRO A 19 9.09 0.99 -16.78
C PRO A 19 9.47 1.15 -15.30
N GLY A 20 9.34 0.09 -14.52
CA GLY A 20 9.65 0.13 -13.10
C GLY A 20 8.95 -0.94 -12.28
N ILE A 21 9.16 -0.90 -10.97
CA ILE A 21 8.45 -1.79 -10.05
C ILE A 21 7.13 -1.16 -9.61
N GLY A 22 6.09 -1.99 -9.48
CA GLY A 22 4.94 -1.70 -8.65
C GLY A 22 5.25 -2.08 -7.20
N LEU A 23 5.16 -1.12 -6.30
CA LEU A 23 5.51 -1.31 -4.89
C LEU A 23 4.24 -1.50 -4.05
N ALA A 24 4.04 -2.70 -3.48
CA ALA A 24 2.91 -3.00 -2.62
C ALA A 24 3.32 -2.93 -1.15
N LEU A 25 2.86 -1.89 -0.44
CA LEU A 25 3.20 -1.59 0.95
C LEU A 25 2.10 -2.08 1.89
N GLY A 26 2.41 -3.08 2.71
CA GLY A 26 1.45 -3.68 3.62
C GLY A 26 1.12 -2.85 4.86
N GLY A 27 0.03 -3.26 5.55
CA GLY A 27 -0.36 -2.73 6.85
C GLY A 27 0.55 -3.22 7.97
N GLY A 28 0.59 -2.51 9.12
CA GLY A 28 1.42 -2.95 10.25
C GLY A 28 1.62 -1.93 11.38
N PHE A 29 0.85 -0.84 11.42
CA PHE A 29 0.99 0.24 12.40
C PHE A 29 2.43 0.80 12.42
N ALA A 30 3.04 1.03 13.62
CA ALA A 30 4.40 1.58 13.77
C ALA A 30 5.47 0.74 13.05
N ARG A 31 5.30 -0.58 12.95
CA ARG A 31 6.20 -1.47 12.18
C ARG A 31 6.31 -1.08 10.71
N GLY A 32 5.30 -0.39 10.18
CA GLY A 32 5.28 0.14 8.82
C GLY A 32 6.39 1.14 8.52
N PHE A 33 7.04 1.74 9.52
CA PHE A 33 8.22 2.58 9.28
C PHE A 33 9.34 1.84 8.55
N ALA A 34 9.33 0.50 8.55
CA ALA A 34 10.23 -0.30 7.72
C ALA A 34 10.08 -0.03 6.21
N HIS A 35 8.90 0.40 5.76
CA HIS A 35 8.70 0.80 4.35
C HIS A 35 9.62 1.96 3.95
N LEU A 36 9.92 2.88 4.87
CA LEU A 36 10.84 4.00 4.62
C LEU A 36 12.27 3.52 4.36
N GLY A 37 12.72 2.51 5.10
CA GLY A 37 14.01 1.88 4.86
C GLY A 37 14.09 1.17 3.51
N VAL A 38 13.00 0.53 3.09
CA VAL A 38 12.90 -0.07 1.75
C VAL A 38 12.98 1.03 0.69
N LEU A 39 12.17 2.07 0.79
CA LEU A 39 12.18 3.22 -0.14
C LEU A 39 13.57 3.85 -0.23
N GLN A 40 14.25 4.04 0.91
CA GLN A 40 15.59 4.61 0.96
C GLN A 40 16.61 3.81 0.14
N VAL A 41 16.58 2.48 0.25
CA VAL A 41 17.49 1.61 -0.50
C VAL A 41 17.13 1.59 -1.98
N LEU A 42 15.83 1.62 -2.33
CA LEU A 42 15.39 1.70 -3.73
C LEU A 42 15.85 3.01 -4.37
N GLU A 43 15.71 4.17 -3.68
CA GLU A 43 16.21 5.46 -4.18
C GLU A 43 17.74 5.46 -4.36
N GLN A 44 18.49 4.99 -3.36
CA GLN A 44 19.96 4.91 -3.42
C GLN A 44 20.45 4.09 -4.62
N ASN A 45 19.70 3.07 -5.01
CA ASN A 45 20.01 2.22 -6.16
C ASN A 45 19.30 2.67 -7.44
N ARG A 46 18.61 3.82 -7.44
CA ARG A 46 17.88 4.39 -8.58
C ARG A 46 16.87 3.41 -9.20
N VAL A 47 16.25 2.59 -8.36
CA VAL A 47 15.19 1.67 -8.81
C VAL A 47 13.94 2.49 -9.15
N PRO A 48 13.47 2.44 -10.41
CA PRO A 48 12.27 3.18 -10.80
C PRO A 48 11.03 2.53 -10.18
N ILE A 49 10.15 3.35 -9.59
CA ILE A 49 8.85 2.94 -9.06
C ILE A 49 7.78 3.45 -10.03
N SER A 50 7.08 2.52 -10.69
CA SER A 50 6.05 2.82 -11.69
C SER A 50 4.70 3.13 -11.07
N CYS A 51 4.36 2.47 -9.96
CA CYS A 51 3.14 2.68 -9.19
C CYS A 51 3.31 2.17 -7.76
N ILE A 52 2.41 2.60 -6.87
CA ILE A 52 2.38 2.16 -5.47
C ILE A 52 0.98 1.67 -5.15
N ALA A 53 0.87 0.57 -4.39
CA ALA A 53 -0.35 0.18 -3.73
C ALA A 53 -0.10 0.12 -2.22
N GLY A 54 -0.99 0.69 -1.42
CA GLY A 54 -0.82 0.77 0.03
C GLY A 54 -2.02 0.30 0.82
N THR A 55 -1.78 -0.40 1.91
CA THR A 55 -2.79 -0.78 2.91
C THR A 55 -2.42 -0.19 4.26
N SER A 56 -3.37 0.48 4.94
CA SER A 56 -3.19 1.05 6.28
C SER A 56 -1.95 1.98 6.32
N VAL A 57 -0.99 1.77 7.23
CA VAL A 57 0.26 2.55 7.27
C VAL A 57 0.99 2.57 5.92
N GLY A 58 0.92 1.48 5.15
CA GLY A 58 1.48 1.44 3.80
C GLY A 58 0.81 2.43 2.84
N SER A 59 -0.49 2.73 3.02
CA SER A 59 -1.19 3.76 2.25
C SER A 59 -0.73 5.17 2.63
N ILE A 60 -0.47 5.43 3.92
CA ILE A 60 0.05 6.73 4.40
C ILE A 60 1.43 7.00 3.80
N LEU A 61 2.35 6.05 3.98
CA LEU A 61 3.74 6.23 3.54
C LEU A 61 3.88 6.20 2.01
N GLY A 62 3.07 5.35 1.35
CA GLY A 62 2.97 5.31 -0.10
C GLY A 62 2.45 6.61 -0.68
N ALA A 63 1.42 7.20 -0.09
CA ALA A 63 0.87 8.49 -0.51
C ALA A 63 1.85 9.64 -0.28
N ALA A 64 2.52 9.66 0.88
CA ALA A 64 3.55 10.66 1.17
C ALA A 64 4.67 10.63 0.12
N TYR A 65 5.12 9.43 -0.24
CA TYR A 65 6.15 9.24 -1.25
C TYR A 65 5.62 9.58 -2.66
N ALA A 66 4.43 9.12 -3.00
CA ALA A 66 3.80 9.38 -4.30
C ALA A 66 3.48 10.86 -4.54
N SER A 67 3.27 11.66 -3.48
CA SER A 67 3.09 13.12 -3.58
C SER A 67 4.38 13.87 -3.98
N GLY A 68 5.53 13.19 -4.00
CA GLY A 68 6.82 13.80 -4.27
C GLY A 68 7.49 14.44 -3.05
N ALA A 69 6.96 14.20 -1.84
CA ALA A 69 7.61 14.69 -0.63
C ALA A 69 9.00 14.06 -0.47
N PRO A 70 10.06 14.82 -0.17
CA PRO A 70 11.39 14.28 0.01
C PRO A 70 11.40 13.17 1.10
N LEU A 71 11.98 12.02 0.81
CA LEU A 71 11.99 10.88 1.72
C LEU A 71 12.59 11.24 3.09
N ALA A 72 13.62 12.09 3.12
CA ALA A 72 14.21 12.58 4.35
C ALA A 72 13.20 13.37 5.22
N ARG A 73 12.27 14.13 4.62
CA ARG A 73 11.21 14.84 5.33
C ARG A 73 10.18 13.85 5.90
N ILE A 74 9.81 12.83 5.12
CA ILE A 74 8.89 11.78 5.59
C ILE A 74 9.48 11.06 6.80
N ILE A 75 10.75 10.64 6.73
CA ILE A 75 11.48 9.99 7.83
C ILE A 75 11.53 10.89 9.06
N ALA A 76 11.89 12.17 8.91
CA ALA A 76 11.96 13.13 10.02
C ALA A 76 10.59 13.28 10.71
N THR A 77 9.51 13.33 9.95
CA THR A 77 8.15 13.39 10.50
C THR A 77 7.80 12.10 11.27
N CYS A 78 8.10 10.93 10.71
CA CYS A 78 7.81 9.65 11.36
C CYS A 78 8.56 9.45 12.67
N ARG A 79 9.78 9.97 12.80
CA ARG A 79 10.58 9.92 14.03
C ARG A 79 9.98 10.69 15.21
N THR A 80 9.14 11.67 14.92
CA THR A 80 8.47 12.51 15.93
C THR A 80 7.00 12.15 16.13
N LEU A 81 6.51 11.18 15.37
CA LEU A 81 5.11 10.79 15.39
C LEU A 81 4.79 9.92 16.60
N HIS A 82 3.65 10.18 17.24
CA HIS A 82 3.12 9.37 18.32
C HIS A 82 1.69 8.95 17.98
N PHE A 83 1.20 7.89 18.60
CA PHE A 83 -0.18 7.42 18.40
C PHE A 83 -1.23 8.51 18.63
N ARG A 84 -1.03 9.40 19.62
CA ARG A 84 -1.93 10.54 19.91
C ARG A 84 -2.06 11.56 18.77
N ASP A 85 -1.10 11.58 17.82
CA ASP A 85 -1.10 12.51 16.70
C ASP A 85 -2.00 12.03 15.56
N ILE A 86 -2.29 10.72 15.51
CA ILE A 86 -3.13 10.07 14.49
C ILE A 86 -4.51 9.66 15.01
N ALA A 87 -4.65 9.48 16.33
CA ALA A 87 -5.86 9.00 16.98
C ALA A 87 -6.36 9.96 18.06
N ARG A 88 -7.68 10.15 18.14
CA ARG A 88 -8.33 10.80 19.26
C ARG A 88 -9.28 9.82 19.91
N TRP A 89 -9.04 9.51 21.18
CA TRP A 89 -9.95 8.68 21.97
C TRP A 89 -11.35 9.29 21.98
N ARG A 90 -12.30 8.57 21.45
CA ARG A 90 -13.71 8.90 21.41
C ARG A 90 -14.50 7.60 21.35
N VAL A 91 -14.97 7.17 22.50
CA VAL A 91 -15.78 5.95 22.56
C VAL A 91 -17.12 6.21 21.87
N SER A 92 -17.40 5.43 20.84
CA SER A 92 -18.66 5.40 20.13
C SER A 92 -19.17 3.96 20.04
N ARG A 93 -20.35 3.77 19.44
CA ARG A 93 -20.89 2.42 19.19
C ARG A 93 -20.11 1.66 18.11
N LEU A 94 -19.29 2.35 17.31
CA LEU A 94 -18.59 1.81 16.13
C LEU A 94 -17.06 1.74 16.30
N GLY A 95 -16.50 2.39 17.32
CA GLY A 95 -15.07 2.41 17.56
C GLY A 95 -14.67 3.09 18.87
N LEU A 96 -13.43 2.86 19.29
CA LEU A 96 -12.88 3.45 20.53
C LEU A 96 -12.17 4.78 20.27
N ALA A 97 -11.81 5.06 19.01
CA ALA A 97 -11.11 6.28 18.60
C ALA A 97 -11.60 6.77 17.24
N SER A 98 -11.44 8.07 17.00
CA SER A 98 -11.61 8.68 15.69
C SER A 98 -10.26 8.89 15.04
N ASN A 99 -10.16 8.61 13.74
CA ASN A 99 -8.97 8.85 12.91
C ASN A 99 -9.00 10.19 12.15
N HIS A 100 -9.84 11.15 12.56
CA HIS A 100 -9.87 12.48 11.94
C HIS A 100 -8.53 13.20 12.08
N ARG A 101 -7.81 13.02 13.18
CA ARG A 101 -6.45 13.58 13.36
C ARG A 101 -5.45 13.05 12.33
N LEU A 102 -5.63 11.83 11.86
CA LEU A 102 -4.85 11.32 10.74
C LEU A 102 -5.09 12.15 9.48
N GLY A 103 -6.34 12.54 9.21
CA GLY A 103 -6.66 13.49 8.13
C GLY A 103 -5.93 14.82 8.30
N ASP A 104 -5.99 15.42 9.49
CA ASP A 104 -5.32 16.68 9.82
C ASP A 104 -3.78 16.58 9.68
N LEU A 105 -3.20 15.41 10.00
CA LEU A 105 -1.77 15.14 9.82
C LEU A 105 -1.41 15.06 8.33
N ILE A 106 -2.20 14.33 7.54
CA ILE A 106 -2.01 14.18 6.10
C ILE A 106 -2.05 15.55 5.43
N GLU A 107 -3.04 16.40 5.76
CA GLU A 107 -3.17 17.76 5.22
C GLU A 107 -1.95 18.65 5.51
N ARG A 108 -1.27 18.44 6.63
CA ARG A 108 -0.07 19.22 7.01
C ARG A 108 1.21 18.69 6.39
N VAL A 109 1.27 17.39 6.12
CA VAL A 109 2.49 16.71 5.63
C VAL A 109 2.52 16.60 4.11
N PHE A 110 1.35 16.40 3.49
CA PHE A 110 1.23 16.21 2.04
C PHE A 110 0.68 17.47 1.39
N GLU A 111 1.27 17.87 0.29
CA GLU A 111 0.77 18.96 -0.53
C GLU A 111 -0.43 18.51 -1.38
N SER A 112 -0.48 17.21 -1.73
CA SER A 112 -1.54 16.61 -2.54
C SER A 112 -2.75 16.21 -1.70
N ARG A 113 -3.94 16.60 -2.14
CA ARG A 113 -5.22 16.23 -1.49
C ARG A 113 -6.05 15.24 -2.29
N GLN A 114 -5.76 15.10 -3.56
CA GLN A 114 -6.43 14.23 -4.50
C GLN A 114 -5.42 13.23 -5.09
N PHE A 115 -5.91 12.08 -5.53
CA PHE A 115 -5.08 11.10 -6.24
C PHE A 115 -4.49 11.67 -7.52
N GLU A 116 -5.23 12.55 -8.17
CA GLU A 116 -4.87 13.18 -9.44
C GLU A 116 -3.67 14.12 -9.34
N ASP A 117 -3.34 14.58 -8.12
CA ASP A 117 -2.19 15.46 -7.84
C ASP A 117 -0.89 14.69 -7.61
N LEU A 118 -0.95 13.35 -7.54
CA LEU A 118 0.21 12.53 -7.21
C LEU A 118 1.17 12.38 -8.39
N GLN A 119 2.47 12.37 -8.09
CA GLN A 119 3.54 12.18 -9.08
C GLN A 119 3.70 10.71 -9.52
N ILE A 120 3.33 9.78 -8.62
CA ILE A 120 3.35 8.35 -8.88
C ILE A 120 1.92 7.82 -8.71
N PRO A 121 1.39 7.02 -9.66
CA PRO A 121 0.09 6.39 -9.53
C PRO A 121 -0.02 5.59 -8.23
N LEU A 122 -1.12 5.79 -7.49
CA LEU A 122 -1.35 5.16 -6.20
C LEU A 122 -2.71 4.46 -6.16
N ALA A 123 -2.74 3.25 -5.57
CA ALA A 123 -3.96 2.62 -5.08
C ALA A 123 -3.93 2.53 -3.55
N VAL A 124 -4.95 3.05 -2.91
CA VAL A 124 -5.19 2.86 -1.48
C VAL A 124 -6.23 1.75 -1.30
N VAL A 125 -5.86 0.68 -0.60
CA VAL A 125 -6.75 -0.47 -0.46
C VAL A 125 -7.46 -0.45 0.89
N ALA A 126 -8.79 -0.54 0.84
CA ALA A 126 -9.68 -0.69 1.97
C ALA A 126 -10.53 -1.96 1.85
N THR A 127 -11.26 -2.33 2.88
CA THR A 127 -12.21 -3.45 2.90
C THR A 127 -13.63 -2.91 2.94
N ASP A 128 -14.48 -3.32 2.02
CA ASP A 128 -15.92 -3.05 2.09
C ASP A 128 -16.57 -4.01 3.10
N LEU A 129 -17.09 -3.47 4.20
CA LEU A 129 -17.71 -4.27 5.26
C LEU A 129 -19.04 -4.91 4.85
N ASN A 130 -19.70 -4.42 3.79
CA ASN A 130 -20.94 -4.99 3.31
C ASN A 130 -20.74 -6.23 2.46
N THR A 131 -19.63 -6.29 1.70
CA THR A 131 -19.33 -7.39 0.78
C THR A 131 -18.19 -8.29 1.25
N GLY A 132 -17.32 -7.77 2.12
CA GLY A 132 -16.07 -8.44 2.52
C GLY A 132 -14.96 -8.37 1.46
N GLU A 133 -15.15 -7.61 0.38
CA GLU A 133 -14.22 -7.54 -0.74
C GLU A 133 -13.22 -6.38 -0.60
N PRO A 134 -12.00 -6.52 -1.17
CA PRO A 134 -11.05 -5.41 -1.25
C PRO A 134 -11.54 -4.34 -2.22
N VAL A 135 -11.37 -3.07 -1.83
CA VAL A 135 -11.67 -1.90 -2.65
C VAL A 135 -10.38 -1.13 -2.89
N SER A 136 -9.96 -1.04 -4.15
CA SER A 136 -8.85 -0.20 -4.57
C SER A 136 -9.36 1.21 -4.91
N LEU A 137 -8.99 2.19 -4.09
CA LEU A 137 -9.30 3.61 -4.27
C LEU A 137 -8.13 4.26 -5.01
N THR A 138 -8.39 4.84 -6.18
CA THR A 138 -7.36 5.38 -7.10
C THR A 138 -7.67 6.79 -7.58
N HIS A 139 -8.77 7.39 -7.13
CA HIS A 139 -9.23 8.71 -7.56
C HIS A 139 -10.02 9.41 -6.44
N GLY A 140 -10.15 10.74 -6.55
CA GLY A 140 -10.88 11.58 -5.61
C GLY A 140 -10.07 11.87 -4.32
N SER A 141 -10.76 11.96 -3.17
CA SER A 141 -10.16 12.36 -1.89
C SER A 141 -9.13 11.35 -1.39
N LEU A 142 -7.87 11.73 -1.42
CA LEU A 142 -6.75 10.95 -0.89
C LEU A 142 -6.87 10.75 0.62
N ILE A 143 -7.32 11.78 1.32
CA ILE A 143 -7.48 11.79 2.78
C ILE A 143 -8.54 10.77 3.21
N ASP A 144 -9.72 10.78 2.57
CA ASP A 144 -10.79 9.85 2.94
C ASP A 144 -10.41 8.40 2.61
N ALA A 145 -9.71 8.18 1.49
CA ALA A 145 -9.20 6.87 1.12
C ALA A 145 -8.21 6.32 2.15
N ILE A 146 -7.23 7.14 2.59
CA ILE A 146 -6.25 6.73 3.61
C ILE A 146 -6.95 6.49 4.95
N ARG A 147 -7.88 7.36 5.35
CA ARG A 147 -8.66 7.17 6.58
C ARG A 147 -9.46 5.86 6.56
N ALA A 148 -10.06 5.52 5.44
CA ALA A 148 -10.77 4.26 5.24
C ALA A 148 -9.80 3.06 5.34
N SER A 149 -8.67 3.12 4.64
CA SER A 149 -7.64 2.09 4.68
C SER A 149 -7.01 1.89 6.07
N CYS A 150 -7.06 2.90 6.93
CA CYS A 150 -6.55 2.87 8.30
C CYS A 150 -7.64 2.65 9.36
N ALA A 151 -8.89 2.42 8.97
CA ALA A 151 -10.02 2.22 9.89
C ALA A 151 -10.01 0.80 10.48
N PHE A 152 -9.02 0.51 11.36
CA PHE A 152 -8.86 -0.81 11.97
C PHE A 152 -10.06 -1.15 12.88
N PRO A 153 -10.73 -2.31 12.67
CA PRO A 153 -11.94 -2.68 13.40
C PRO A 153 -11.76 -2.71 14.92
N GLY A 154 -12.73 -2.16 15.63
CA GLY A 154 -12.70 -2.06 17.08
C GLY A 154 -11.84 -0.91 17.63
N LEU A 155 -10.91 -0.37 16.85
CA LEU A 155 -10.13 0.82 17.20
C LEU A 155 -10.75 2.07 16.58
N PHE A 156 -10.87 2.09 15.27
CA PHE A 156 -11.42 3.23 14.52
C PHE A 156 -12.79 2.95 13.95
N GLU A 157 -13.59 4.01 13.84
CA GLU A 157 -14.87 3.95 13.14
C GLU A 157 -14.65 3.70 11.65
N PRO A 158 -15.52 2.89 11.00
CA PRO A 158 -15.50 2.75 9.55
C PRO A 158 -15.73 4.09 8.84
N VAL A 159 -15.27 4.20 7.61
CA VAL A 159 -15.43 5.42 6.80
C VAL A 159 -16.40 5.15 5.65
N GLU A 160 -17.40 6.02 5.51
CA GLU A 160 -18.33 5.95 4.39
C GLU A 160 -17.76 6.73 3.19
N ILE A 161 -17.64 6.06 2.03
CA ILE A 161 -17.28 6.66 0.75
C ILE A 161 -18.33 6.25 -0.29
N GLY A 162 -19.13 7.21 -0.74
CA GLY A 162 -20.29 6.93 -1.57
C GLY A 162 -21.30 6.05 -0.83
N THR A 163 -21.60 4.88 -1.37
CA THR A 163 -22.53 3.90 -0.77
C THR A 163 -21.82 2.78 0.01
N ARG A 164 -20.50 2.86 0.16
CA ARG A 164 -19.68 1.82 0.77
C ARG A 164 -19.30 2.19 2.20
N CYS A 165 -19.35 1.20 3.09
CA CYS A 165 -18.87 1.29 4.46
C CYS A 165 -17.50 0.59 4.53
N LEU A 166 -16.42 1.37 4.63
CA LEU A 166 -15.05 0.90 4.46
C LEU A 166 -14.31 0.82 5.79
N ALA A 167 -13.52 -0.25 5.93
CA ALA A 167 -12.61 -0.49 7.03
C ALA A 167 -11.18 -0.78 6.53
N ASP A 168 -10.26 -1.03 7.46
CA ASP A 168 -8.84 -1.29 7.16
C ASP A 168 -8.67 -2.39 6.10
N GLY A 169 -7.90 -2.08 5.07
CA GLY A 169 -7.63 -3.00 3.98
C GLY A 169 -6.88 -4.26 4.39
N GLY A 170 -6.20 -4.23 5.55
CA GLY A 170 -5.49 -5.37 6.09
C GLY A 170 -6.37 -6.57 6.41
N LEU A 171 -7.69 -6.41 6.50
CA LEU A 171 -8.62 -7.55 6.68
C LEU A 171 -8.57 -8.52 5.51
N VAL A 172 -8.46 -8.02 4.28
CA VAL A 172 -8.56 -8.84 3.04
C VAL A 172 -7.35 -8.70 2.12
N ALA A 173 -6.59 -7.62 2.23
CA ALA A 173 -5.40 -7.35 1.42
C ALA A 173 -4.25 -6.82 2.30
N PRO A 174 -3.69 -7.64 3.20
CA PRO A 174 -2.64 -7.20 4.13
C PRO A 174 -1.40 -6.65 3.42
N VAL A 175 -1.08 -7.18 2.23
CA VAL A 175 -0.11 -6.60 1.30
C VAL A 175 -0.81 -6.50 -0.06
N PRO A 176 -1.04 -5.31 -0.61
CA PRO A 176 -1.94 -5.09 -1.75
C PRO A 176 -1.27 -5.35 -3.12
N THR A 177 -0.65 -6.52 -3.29
CA THR A 177 0.10 -6.90 -4.49
C THR A 177 -0.80 -6.96 -5.73
N ARG A 178 -2.05 -7.44 -5.58
CA ARG A 178 -3.03 -7.45 -6.65
C ARG A 178 -3.33 -6.03 -7.14
N ALA A 179 -3.50 -5.07 -6.23
CA ALA A 179 -3.77 -3.68 -6.60
C ALA A 179 -2.58 -3.03 -7.33
N ALA A 180 -1.33 -3.36 -6.97
CA ALA A 180 -0.16 -2.92 -7.73
C ALA A 180 -0.13 -3.52 -9.15
N HIS A 181 -0.48 -4.79 -9.30
CA HIS A 181 -0.63 -5.43 -10.60
C HIS A 181 -1.74 -4.77 -11.43
N ASP A 182 -2.89 -4.49 -10.83
CA ASP A 182 -4.04 -3.87 -11.52
C ASP A 182 -3.76 -2.40 -11.92
N LEU A 183 -2.79 -1.71 -11.29
CA LEU A 183 -2.24 -0.43 -11.74
C LEU A 183 -1.29 -0.56 -12.95
N GLY A 184 -1.06 -1.78 -13.45
CA GLY A 184 -0.24 -2.04 -14.64
C GLY A 184 1.25 -2.32 -14.34
N ALA A 185 1.62 -2.65 -13.10
CA ALA A 185 2.99 -3.05 -12.78
C ALA A 185 3.39 -4.33 -13.50
N THR A 186 4.55 -4.31 -14.17
CA THR A 186 5.16 -5.48 -14.80
C THR A 186 6.01 -6.31 -13.84
N VAL A 187 6.52 -5.68 -12.77
CA VAL A 187 7.23 -6.32 -11.66
C VAL A 187 6.61 -5.83 -10.36
N VAL A 188 6.09 -6.73 -9.54
CA VAL A 188 5.46 -6.39 -8.25
C VAL A 188 6.36 -6.78 -7.09
N LEU A 189 6.78 -5.78 -6.31
CA LEU A 189 7.54 -5.93 -5.07
C LEU A 189 6.61 -5.73 -3.87
N GLY A 190 6.29 -6.80 -3.15
CA GLY A 190 5.52 -6.74 -1.91
C GLY A 190 6.40 -6.49 -0.69
N VAL A 191 5.95 -5.65 0.26
CA VAL A 191 6.62 -5.43 1.55
C VAL A 191 5.66 -5.77 2.68
N SER A 192 5.94 -6.86 3.40
CA SER A 192 5.12 -7.38 4.49
C SER A 192 5.73 -7.06 5.84
N VAL A 193 5.04 -6.26 6.67
CA VAL A 193 5.47 -5.82 8.01
C VAL A 193 4.47 -6.13 9.11
N GLY A 194 3.25 -6.54 8.74
CA GLY A 194 2.12 -6.70 9.67
C GLY A 194 1.96 -8.10 10.24
N ILE A 195 2.33 -9.12 9.49
CA ILE A 195 2.08 -10.51 9.85
C ILE A 195 3.17 -10.99 10.81
N GLN A 196 2.78 -11.31 12.04
CA GLN A 196 3.68 -11.81 13.08
C GLN A 196 3.60 -13.33 13.24
N ASP A 197 4.75 -13.94 13.51
CA ASP A 197 4.86 -15.35 13.88
C ASP A 197 4.72 -15.50 15.40
N GLY A 198 3.45 -15.63 15.83
CA GLY A 198 3.09 -15.94 17.19
C GLY A 198 3.01 -14.74 18.13
N TYR A 199 2.06 -14.81 19.02
CA TYR A 199 1.91 -13.91 20.16
C TYR A 199 2.30 -14.67 21.41
N ARG A 200 3.00 -14.02 22.34
CA ARG A 200 3.30 -14.59 23.65
C ARG A 200 2.19 -14.28 24.64
N GLY A 201 1.75 -15.26 25.41
CA GLY A 201 0.72 -15.12 26.46
C GLY A 201 -0.72 -14.93 25.91
N ALA A 202 -1.69 -14.89 26.81
CA ALA A 202 -3.09 -14.63 26.49
C ALA A 202 -3.34 -13.16 26.16
N PRO A 203 -4.35 -12.81 25.33
CA PRO A 203 -4.74 -11.42 25.13
C PRO A 203 -5.30 -10.84 26.42
N THR A 204 -4.94 -9.58 26.75
CA THR A 204 -5.32 -8.90 28.00
C THR A 204 -6.42 -7.86 27.82
N ASN A 205 -6.78 -7.54 26.59
CA ASN A 205 -7.85 -6.59 26.26
C ASN A 205 -8.48 -6.91 24.91
N ILE A 206 -9.65 -6.30 24.66
CA ILE A 206 -10.44 -6.54 23.44
C ILE A 206 -9.67 -6.20 22.17
N PHE A 207 -8.85 -5.15 22.16
CA PHE A 207 -8.04 -4.78 21.01
C PHE A 207 -7.04 -5.88 20.64
N GLN A 208 -6.37 -6.49 21.65
CA GLN A 208 -5.49 -7.63 21.41
C GLN A 208 -6.25 -8.85 20.90
N VAL A 209 -7.47 -9.09 21.35
CA VAL A 209 -8.30 -10.18 20.82
C VAL A 209 -8.59 -9.96 19.34
N VAL A 210 -9.08 -8.77 18.96
CA VAL A 210 -9.40 -8.43 17.56
C VAL A 210 -8.15 -8.47 16.68
N SER A 211 -7.04 -7.84 17.10
CA SER A 211 -5.81 -7.80 16.31
C SER A 211 -5.20 -9.19 16.08
N ARG A 212 -5.26 -10.08 17.10
CA ARG A 212 -4.81 -11.48 16.96
C ARG A 212 -5.73 -12.29 16.06
N ALA A 213 -7.04 -12.08 16.12
CA ALA A 213 -7.99 -12.73 15.23
C ALA A 213 -7.76 -12.32 13.76
N VAL A 214 -7.56 -11.01 13.50
CA VAL A 214 -7.19 -10.49 12.18
C VAL A 214 -5.86 -11.08 11.72
N SER A 215 -4.83 -11.08 12.56
CA SER A 215 -3.52 -11.67 12.21
C SER A 215 -3.60 -13.16 11.90
N ALA A 216 -4.44 -13.91 12.62
CA ALA A 216 -4.66 -15.33 12.35
C ALA A 216 -5.32 -15.52 10.98
N ALA A 217 -6.34 -14.73 10.65
CA ALA A 217 -6.98 -14.77 9.33
C ALA A 217 -6.00 -14.39 8.20
N GLN A 218 -5.19 -13.35 8.39
CA GLN A 218 -4.17 -12.93 7.42
C GLN A 218 -3.14 -14.03 7.12
N LYS A 219 -2.75 -14.84 8.12
CA LYS A 219 -1.83 -15.98 7.90
C LYS A 219 -2.38 -16.98 6.91
N HIS A 220 -3.67 -17.25 6.92
CA HIS A 220 -4.32 -18.15 5.98
C HIS A 220 -4.50 -17.57 4.57
N GLN A 221 -4.27 -16.26 4.41
CA GLN A 221 -4.36 -15.57 3.12
C GLN A 221 -2.99 -15.32 2.47
N LEU A 222 -1.88 -15.77 3.08
CA LEU A 222 -0.53 -15.53 2.57
C LEU A 222 -0.38 -15.91 1.10
N GLU A 223 -0.78 -17.13 0.73
CA GLU A 223 -0.67 -17.60 -0.66
C GLU A 223 -1.52 -16.80 -1.65
N VAL A 224 -2.60 -16.18 -1.19
CA VAL A 224 -3.52 -15.43 -2.05
C VAL A 224 -2.88 -14.16 -2.58
N TRP A 225 -2.22 -13.37 -1.72
CA TRP A 225 -1.59 -12.14 -2.15
C TRP A 225 -0.15 -12.34 -2.64
N GLU A 226 0.57 -13.36 -2.14
CA GLU A 226 1.94 -13.67 -2.58
C GLU A 226 2.01 -14.09 -4.05
N ARG A 227 0.98 -14.76 -4.56
CA ARG A 227 0.93 -15.18 -5.98
C ARG A 227 0.96 -14.01 -6.98
N HIS A 228 0.63 -12.80 -6.53
CA HIS A 228 0.65 -11.58 -7.33
C HIS A 228 1.94 -10.76 -7.11
N ALA A 229 2.92 -11.29 -6.38
CA ALA A 229 4.20 -10.65 -6.16
C ALA A 229 5.34 -11.43 -6.84
N ASP A 230 6.21 -10.74 -7.57
CA ASP A 230 7.45 -11.33 -8.10
C ASP A 230 8.51 -11.50 -7.01
N LEU A 231 8.44 -10.65 -5.99
CA LEU A 231 9.32 -10.70 -4.83
C LEU A 231 8.61 -10.12 -3.60
N VAL A 232 8.77 -10.78 -2.45
CA VAL A 232 8.27 -10.29 -1.16
C VAL A 232 9.44 -10.01 -0.23
N LEU A 233 9.51 -8.76 0.25
CA LEU A 233 10.41 -8.35 1.33
C LEU A 233 9.70 -8.53 2.68
N ARG A 234 10.40 -9.13 3.63
CA ARG A 234 9.93 -9.31 5.01
C ARG A 234 10.95 -8.71 5.97
N PRO A 235 10.88 -7.38 6.23
CA PRO A 235 11.70 -6.74 7.25
C PRO A 235 11.54 -7.44 8.60
N ASN A 236 12.65 -7.65 9.32
CA ASN A 236 12.60 -8.28 10.63
C ASN A 236 12.16 -7.27 11.71
N VAL A 237 10.86 -7.09 11.83
CA VAL A 237 10.21 -6.17 12.79
C VAL A 237 9.46 -6.91 13.91
N GLN A 238 9.76 -8.18 14.13
CA GLN A 238 9.04 -9.03 15.11
C GLN A 238 9.26 -8.59 16.57
N SER A 239 10.38 -7.93 16.88
CA SER A 239 10.68 -7.37 18.20
C SER A 239 9.89 -6.10 18.51
N LEU A 240 9.25 -5.48 17.50
CA LEU A 240 8.53 -4.23 17.64
C LEU A 240 7.05 -4.49 17.95
N ALA A 241 6.51 -3.81 18.95
CA ALA A 241 5.07 -3.78 19.18
C ALA A 241 4.37 -2.95 18.07
N TRP A 242 3.06 -3.09 17.99
CA TRP A 242 2.27 -2.35 16.97
C TRP A 242 2.29 -0.83 17.20
N ASP A 243 2.52 -0.38 18.43
CA ASP A 243 2.52 1.02 18.90
C ASP A 243 3.90 1.56 19.28
N ASP A 244 4.98 0.86 18.95
CA ASP A 244 6.37 1.28 19.19
C ASP A 244 6.82 2.39 18.23
N PHE A 245 6.11 3.54 18.25
CA PHE A 245 6.46 4.69 17.41
C PHE A 245 7.83 5.27 17.74
N ASP A 246 8.27 5.17 19.00
CA ASP A 246 9.57 5.66 19.46
C ASP A 246 10.75 4.85 18.91
N ARG A 247 10.50 3.66 18.36
CA ARG A 247 11.52 2.78 17.76
C ARG A 247 11.52 2.86 16.22
N ALA A 248 11.17 4.03 15.66
CA ALA A 248 11.11 4.24 14.23
C ALA A 248 12.41 3.88 13.50
N ASP A 249 13.57 4.25 14.05
CA ASP A 249 14.88 3.97 13.45
C ASP A 249 15.20 2.48 13.35
N GLU A 250 14.77 1.67 14.30
CA GLU A 250 14.93 0.21 14.24
C GLU A 250 14.07 -0.39 13.12
N ALA A 251 12.83 0.07 12.97
CA ALA A 251 11.97 -0.36 11.89
C ALA A 251 12.55 0.04 10.52
N ILE A 252 12.99 1.29 10.37
CA ILE A 252 13.61 1.80 9.14
C ILE A 252 14.83 0.96 8.77
N GLU A 253 15.72 0.69 9.71
CA GLU A 253 16.91 -0.13 9.44
C GLU A 253 16.56 -1.57 9.06
N ALA A 254 15.56 -2.19 9.71
CA ALA A 254 15.08 -3.51 9.33
C ALA A 254 14.58 -3.54 7.87
N GLY A 255 13.88 -2.49 7.45
CA GLY A 255 13.46 -2.32 6.06
C GLY A 255 14.63 -2.18 5.09
N ALA A 256 15.61 -1.35 5.45
CA ALA A 256 16.81 -1.13 4.66
C ALA A 256 17.65 -2.42 4.51
N VAL A 257 17.81 -3.19 5.59
CA VAL A 257 18.51 -4.49 5.55
C VAL A 257 17.80 -5.46 4.60
N ALA A 258 16.48 -5.58 4.70
CA ALA A 258 15.69 -6.45 3.83
C ALA A 258 15.84 -6.06 2.35
N ALA A 259 15.77 -4.78 2.03
CA ALA A 259 15.90 -4.28 0.67
C ALA A 259 17.33 -4.46 0.12
N ARG A 260 18.36 -4.15 0.90
CA ARG A 260 19.77 -4.38 0.50
C ARG A 260 20.03 -5.85 0.15
N SER A 261 19.55 -6.77 0.99
CA SER A 261 19.71 -8.21 0.77
C SER A 261 18.98 -8.68 -0.50
N ALA A 262 17.88 -8.05 -0.85
CA ALA A 262 17.08 -8.40 -2.02
C ALA A 262 17.52 -7.71 -3.32
N MET A 263 18.39 -6.69 -3.26
CA MET A 263 18.74 -5.84 -4.39
C MET A 263 19.20 -6.60 -5.63
N PRO A 264 20.06 -7.65 -5.54
CA PRO A 264 20.44 -8.43 -6.72
C PRO A 264 19.25 -9.09 -7.42
N ARG A 265 18.25 -9.54 -6.65
CA ARG A 265 17.02 -10.13 -7.21
C ARG A 265 16.14 -9.07 -7.86
N ILE A 266 16.00 -7.90 -7.25
CA ILE A 266 15.24 -6.76 -7.79
C ILE A 266 15.83 -6.35 -9.14
N GLN A 267 17.15 -6.18 -9.22
CA GLN A 267 17.85 -5.82 -10.47
C GLN A 267 17.64 -6.86 -11.56
N LYS A 268 17.71 -8.16 -11.22
CA LYS A 268 17.45 -9.25 -12.16
C LYS A 268 16.01 -9.23 -12.71
N LEU A 269 15.03 -8.97 -11.86
CA LEU A 269 13.62 -8.86 -12.27
C LEU A 269 13.41 -7.68 -13.22
N LEU A 270 13.97 -6.52 -12.92
CA LEU A 270 13.91 -5.34 -13.78
C LEU A 270 14.56 -5.58 -15.15
N THR A 271 15.74 -6.18 -15.18
CA THR A 271 16.43 -6.51 -16.44
C THR A 271 15.60 -7.47 -17.30
N ARG A 272 14.95 -8.45 -16.66
CA ARG A 272 14.08 -9.40 -17.36
C ARG A 272 12.83 -8.71 -17.92
N ALA A 273 12.20 -7.84 -17.12
CA ALA A 273 11.02 -7.12 -17.54
C ALA A 273 11.31 -6.14 -18.69
N ALA A 274 12.44 -5.42 -18.64
CA ALA A 274 12.86 -4.54 -19.71
C ALA A 274 13.05 -5.32 -21.03
N LYS A 275 13.73 -6.47 -20.99
CA LYS A 275 13.91 -7.30 -22.18
C LYS A 275 12.58 -7.81 -22.76
N GLN A 276 11.64 -8.22 -21.90
CA GLN A 276 10.31 -8.68 -22.35
C GLN A 276 9.52 -7.55 -23.02
N GLN A 277 9.68 -6.32 -22.53
CA GLN A 277 9.03 -5.16 -23.12
C GLN A 277 9.63 -4.82 -24.48
N ASP A 278 10.97 -4.82 -24.61
CA ASP A 278 11.67 -4.58 -25.88
C ASP A 278 11.27 -5.63 -26.94
N ASP A 279 11.21 -6.90 -26.55
CA ASP A 279 10.80 -8.01 -27.44
C ASP A 279 9.34 -7.82 -27.92
N ALA A 280 8.43 -7.43 -27.02
CA ALA A 280 6.99 -7.20 -27.34
C ALA A 280 6.80 -5.97 -28.26
N GLU A 281 7.55 -4.90 -28.03
CA GLU A 281 7.53 -3.71 -28.90
C GLU A 281 8.06 -4.02 -30.31
N ALA A 282 9.13 -4.82 -30.40
CA ALA A 282 9.70 -5.26 -31.68
C ALA A 282 8.69 -6.13 -32.47
N GLU A 283 8.01 -7.07 -31.81
CA GLU A 283 6.96 -7.88 -32.43
C GLU A 283 5.79 -7.02 -32.93
N SER A 284 5.35 -6.06 -32.12
CA SER A 284 4.25 -5.14 -32.49
C SER A 284 4.60 -4.30 -33.71
N GLN A 285 5.84 -3.77 -33.77
CA GLN A 285 6.32 -3.00 -34.93
C GLN A 285 6.41 -3.86 -36.19
N LEU A 286 6.85 -5.11 -36.08
CA LEU A 286 6.92 -6.05 -37.19
C LEU A 286 5.52 -6.34 -37.75
N HIS A 287 4.52 -6.56 -36.87
CA HIS A 287 3.14 -6.78 -37.29
C HIS A 287 2.53 -5.57 -38.02
N LEU A 288 2.81 -4.35 -37.53
CA LEU A 288 2.35 -3.12 -38.18
C LEU A 288 2.98 -2.96 -39.58
N SER A 289 4.29 -3.20 -39.71
CA SER A 289 4.97 -3.08 -40.99
C SER A 289 4.49 -4.12 -42.02
N LEU A 290 4.18 -5.34 -41.60
CA LEU A 290 3.60 -6.36 -42.47
C LEU A 290 2.18 -6.04 -42.92
N ALA A 291 1.37 -5.42 -42.04
CA ALA A 291 0.03 -4.99 -42.39
C ALA A 291 0.01 -3.80 -43.39
N GLU A 292 1.04 -2.95 -43.40
CA GLU A 292 1.19 -1.87 -44.37
C GLU A 292 1.63 -2.36 -45.77
N VAL A 293 2.46 -3.44 -45.83
CA VAL A 293 2.92 -4.03 -47.10
C VAL A 293 1.82 -4.85 -47.83
N THR A 294 0.77 -5.25 -47.08
CA THR A 294 -0.35 -6.05 -47.59
C THR A 294 -1.58 -5.21 -48.01
N ARG A 295 -1.49 -3.89 -47.96
CA ARG A 295 -2.49 -2.95 -48.50
C ARG A 295 -2.00 -2.34 -49.81
#